data_85dd58738c2c5754f73d5118a9a4d414
#
_entry.id   85dd58738c2c5754f73d5118a9a4d414
#
_cell.length_a   1.000
_cell.length_b   1.000
_cell.length_c   1.000
_cell.angle_alpha   90.00
_cell.angle_beta   90.00
_cell.angle_gamma   90.00
#
_symmetry.space_group_name_H-M   'P 1'
#
loop_
_entity.id
_entity.type
_entity.pdbx_description
1 polymer ?
#
loop_
_entity_poly.entity_id
_entity_poly.type
_entity_poly.pdbx_seq_one_letter_code
_entity_poly.pdbx_strand_id
1 'polypeptide(L)'
;MTKMLWHTLFATGVITCAIPGCAGVPTTLATTAQAHTISPHEVCTHQHHTGAYTLDKSNLYGWSCYSLSYSISLFSGFTFTDKGSLNMQAYCTAHHHGTRAVLSHQQAQPTWQCVPQHSPSQKIQHRTI
;
A
#
# COMPACT_ATOMS: atom_id res chain seq x y z
N MET A 1 18.49 -37.20 42.87
CA MET A 1 17.39 -36.75 42.01
C MET A 1 17.03 -35.31 42.37
N THR A 2 17.68 -34.36 41.73
CA THR A 2 17.53 -32.90 41.98
C THR A 2 16.64 -32.30 40.91
N LYS A 3 15.43 -31.92 41.30
CA LYS A 3 14.52 -31.16 40.44
C LYS A 3 14.97 -29.71 40.45
N MET A 4 15.49 -29.24 39.31
CA MET A 4 15.71 -27.82 39.07
C MET A 4 14.38 -27.14 38.78
N LEU A 5 13.92 -26.33 39.71
CA LEU A 5 12.85 -25.36 39.50
C LEU A 5 13.44 -24.16 38.76
N TRP A 6 13.03 -24.00 37.53
CA TRP A 6 13.26 -22.77 36.80
C TRP A 6 12.18 -21.74 37.18
N HIS A 7 12.56 -20.77 37.99
CA HIS A 7 11.75 -19.59 38.24
C HIS A 7 12.03 -18.60 37.11
N THR A 8 11.12 -18.52 36.19
CA THR A 8 11.05 -17.43 35.23
C THR A 8 10.57 -16.18 35.95
N LEU A 9 11.50 -15.32 36.30
CA LEU A 9 11.23 -13.96 36.75
C LEU A 9 10.76 -13.15 35.54
N PHE A 10 9.45 -13.01 35.43
CA PHE A 10 8.89 -11.93 34.58
C PHE A 10 9.14 -10.60 35.30
N ALA A 11 10.19 -9.90 34.89
CA ALA A 11 10.35 -8.53 35.26
C ALA A 11 9.33 -7.71 34.46
N THR A 12 8.16 -7.51 35.01
CA THR A 12 7.24 -6.45 34.57
C THR A 12 7.92 -5.13 34.90
N GLY A 13 8.64 -4.59 33.92
CA GLY A 13 9.17 -3.24 33.99
C GLY A 13 8.02 -2.25 34.02
N VAL A 14 7.55 -1.92 35.19
CA VAL A 14 6.68 -0.76 35.37
C VAL A 14 7.59 0.45 35.21
N ILE A 15 7.53 1.08 34.06
CA ILE A 15 8.17 2.38 33.83
C ILE A 15 7.32 3.39 34.56
N THR A 16 7.63 3.60 35.83
CA THR A 16 7.08 4.71 36.60
C THR A 16 7.76 5.97 36.12
N CYS A 17 7.09 6.73 35.28
CA CYS A 17 7.52 8.08 34.99
C CYS A 17 7.39 8.93 36.26
N ALA A 18 8.49 9.10 36.98
CA ALA A 18 8.53 9.91 38.19
C ALA A 18 8.66 11.43 37.91
N ILE A 19 8.47 11.85 36.67
CA ILE A 19 8.61 13.25 36.28
C ILE A 19 7.22 13.86 36.17
N PRO A 20 6.90 14.98 36.90
CA PRO A 20 5.66 15.71 36.69
C PRO A 20 5.65 16.27 35.26
N GLY A 21 4.75 15.76 34.43
CA GLY A 21 4.66 16.09 33.01
C GLY A 21 4.48 14.86 32.09
N CYS A 22 4.74 13.66 32.56
CA CYS A 22 4.40 12.41 31.85
C CYS A 22 2.93 12.01 31.97
N ALA A 23 2.20 12.58 32.91
CA ALA A 23 0.78 12.34 33.10
C ALA A 23 0.01 13.20 32.08
N GLY A 24 -0.43 12.60 30.97
CA GLY A 24 -1.33 13.25 30.06
C GLY A 24 -0.85 13.44 28.62
N VAL A 25 0.28 12.87 28.25
CA VAL A 25 0.55 12.60 26.83
C VAL A 25 -0.07 11.23 26.53
N PRO A 26 -1.27 11.16 25.92
CA PRO A 26 -1.64 9.92 25.29
C PRO A 26 -0.55 9.67 24.27
N THR A 27 0.27 8.68 24.49
CA THR A 27 0.95 8.03 23.39
C THR A 27 -0.14 7.37 22.57
N THR A 28 -0.93 8.19 21.91
CA THR A 28 -1.55 7.76 20.69
C THR A 28 -0.35 7.45 19.82
N LEU A 29 -0.03 6.17 19.74
CA LEU A 29 0.68 5.67 18.61
C LEU A 29 -0.05 6.28 17.43
N ALA A 30 0.47 7.39 16.93
CA ALA A 30 0.06 7.89 15.66
C ALA A 30 0.30 6.71 14.74
N THR A 31 -0.77 6.01 14.41
CA THR A 31 -0.74 5.01 13.38
C THR A 31 -0.30 5.80 12.18
N THR A 32 0.98 5.79 11.92
CA THR A 32 1.56 6.40 10.73
C THR A 32 0.85 5.66 9.62
N ALA A 33 -0.11 6.33 8.99
CA ALA A 33 -0.86 5.75 7.90
C ALA A 33 0.19 5.39 6.85
N GLN A 34 0.49 4.09 6.77
CA GLN A 34 1.56 3.60 5.94
C GLN A 34 1.14 3.72 4.49
N ALA A 35 2.05 4.18 3.66
CA ALA A 35 1.89 4.12 2.23
C ALA A 35 1.85 2.65 1.79
N HIS A 36 0.80 2.25 1.07
CA HIS A 36 0.65 0.90 0.53
C HIS A 36 1.12 0.87 -0.92
N THR A 37 2.09 0.03 -1.22
CA THR A 37 2.54 -0.21 -2.59
C THR A 37 1.45 -0.94 -3.38
N ILE A 38 1.18 -0.44 -4.57
CA ILE A 38 0.15 -0.97 -5.47
C ILE A 38 0.81 -1.70 -6.63
N SER A 39 0.35 -2.92 -6.90
CA SER A 39 0.71 -3.64 -8.10
C SER A 39 -0.25 -3.30 -9.25
N PRO A 40 0.25 -3.02 -10.46
CA PRO A 40 -0.62 -2.84 -11.64
C PRO A 40 -1.57 -4.02 -11.87
N HIS A 41 -1.11 -5.23 -11.60
CA HIS A 41 -1.93 -6.43 -11.72
C HIS A 41 -3.14 -6.42 -10.78
N GLU A 42 -2.96 -6.02 -9.52
CA GLU A 42 -4.04 -5.90 -8.53
C GLU A 42 -5.08 -4.87 -8.95
N VAL A 43 -4.65 -3.74 -9.51
CA VAL A 43 -5.56 -2.70 -10.01
C VAL A 43 -6.42 -3.25 -11.16
N CYS A 44 -5.82 -3.95 -12.10
CA CYS A 44 -6.55 -4.53 -13.22
C CYS A 44 -7.52 -5.64 -12.80
N THR A 45 -7.14 -6.48 -11.84
CA THR A 45 -8.05 -7.50 -11.30
C THR A 45 -9.20 -6.86 -10.52
N HIS A 46 -8.97 -5.75 -9.83
CA HIS A 46 -10.05 -4.97 -9.21
C HIS A 46 -11.01 -4.37 -10.25
N GLN A 47 -10.51 -4.01 -11.43
CA GLN A 47 -11.33 -3.55 -12.56
C GLN A 47 -11.98 -4.71 -13.35
N HIS A 48 -11.97 -5.92 -12.82
CA HIS A 48 -12.51 -7.14 -13.46
C HIS A 48 -11.83 -7.55 -14.77
N HIS A 49 -10.52 -7.27 -14.86
CA HIS A 49 -9.69 -7.71 -15.99
C HIS A 49 -8.76 -8.83 -15.57
N THR A 50 -8.17 -9.53 -16.53
CA THR A 50 -7.31 -10.68 -16.25
C THR A 50 -5.98 -10.26 -15.61
N GLY A 51 -5.45 -9.13 -16.00
CA GLY A 51 -4.19 -8.64 -15.46
C GLY A 51 -3.71 -7.36 -16.11
N ALA A 52 -2.48 -6.98 -15.80
CA ALA A 52 -1.80 -5.82 -16.37
C ALA A 52 -0.62 -6.22 -17.23
N TYR A 53 -0.34 -5.45 -18.25
CA TYR A 53 0.85 -5.58 -19.08
C TYR A 53 1.44 -4.22 -19.40
N THR A 54 2.70 -4.20 -19.77
CA THR A 54 3.38 -3.03 -20.29
C THR A 54 4.35 -3.41 -21.38
N LEU A 55 4.48 -2.58 -22.37
CA LEU A 55 5.49 -2.70 -23.43
C LEU A 55 6.83 -2.07 -23.02
N ASP A 56 6.79 -1.18 -22.04
CA ASP A 56 7.97 -0.52 -21.52
C ASP A 56 7.91 -0.46 -20.00
N LYS A 57 8.72 -1.30 -19.35
CA LYS A 57 8.80 -1.37 -17.87
C LYS A 57 9.40 -0.12 -17.23
N SER A 58 10.10 0.69 -17.99
CA SER A 58 10.65 1.95 -17.50
C SER A 58 9.61 3.06 -17.45
N ASN A 59 8.52 2.92 -18.20
CA ASN A 59 7.41 3.85 -18.21
C ASN A 59 6.27 3.38 -17.33
N LEU A 60 6.19 3.92 -16.12
CA LEU A 60 5.16 3.56 -15.15
C LEU A 60 3.75 4.00 -15.56
N TYR A 61 3.63 4.91 -16.50
CA TYR A 61 2.36 5.32 -17.10
C TYR A 61 1.95 4.45 -18.29
N GLY A 62 2.85 3.61 -18.78
CA GLY A 62 2.64 2.73 -19.92
C GLY A 62 1.96 1.39 -19.61
N TRP A 63 1.40 1.24 -18.42
CA TRP A 63 0.67 0.06 -18.04
C TRP A 63 -0.76 0.07 -18.55
N SER A 64 -1.21 -1.08 -19.06
CA SER A 64 -2.59 -1.29 -19.52
C SER A 64 -3.14 -2.58 -18.91
N CYS A 65 -4.45 -2.62 -18.73
CA CYS A 65 -5.15 -3.83 -18.38
C CYS A 65 -5.45 -4.67 -19.62
N TYR A 66 -5.52 -5.97 -19.45
CA TYR A 66 -5.95 -6.89 -20.50
C TYR A 66 -6.96 -7.91 -19.98
N SER A 67 -7.78 -8.41 -20.87
CA SER A 67 -8.63 -9.57 -20.63
C SER A 67 -8.30 -10.68 -21.60
N LEU A 68 -8.25 -11.89 -21.05
CA LEU A 68 -8.15 -13.12 -21.84
C LEU A 68 -9.53 -13.77 -21.89
N SER A 69 -9.99 -14.07 -23.09
CA SER A 69 -11.16 -14.90 -23.32
C SER A 69 -10.77 -16.18 -24.08
N TYR A 70 -11.36 -17.28 -23.68
CA TYR A 70 -11.16 -18.56 -24.36
C TYR A 70 -12.41 -18.88 -25.16
N SER A 71 -12.23 -19.16 -26.45
CA SER A 71 -13.33 -19.55 -27.35
C SER A 71 -13.19 -21.01 -27.72
N ILE A 72 -14.24 -21.80 -27.50
CA ILE A 72 -14.36 -23.20 -27.95
C ILE A 72 -15.11 -23.19 -29.29
N SER A 73 -14.50 -22.66 -30.32
CA SER A 73 -14.98 -22.78 -31.68
C SER A 73 -14.02 -23.59 -32.54
N LEU A 74 -14.29 -23.75 -33.81
CA LEU A 74 -13.41 -24.42 -34.77
C LEU A 74 -11.96 -23.86 -34.77
N PHE A 75 -11.79 -22.66 -34.22
CA PHE A 75 -10.50 -22.01 -33.94
C PHE A 75 -10.38 -21.75 -32.43
N SER A 76 -10.34 -22.84 -31.63
CA SER A 76 -10.17 -22.71 -30.19
C SER A 76 -8.84 -22.04 -29.84
N GLY A 77 -8.90 -21.00 -29.02
CA GLY A 77 -7.73 -20.25 -28.59
C GLY A 77 -8.06 -19.15 -27.62
N PHE A 78 -6.99 -18.57 -27.06
CA PHE A 78 -7.12 -17.41 -26.21
C PHE A 78 -7.10 -16.12 -27.06
N THR A 79 -8.07 -15.28 -26.78
CA THR A 79 -8.10 -13.92 -27.37
C THR A 79 -7.65 -12.93 -26.31
N PHE A 80 -6.58 -12.21 -26.61
CA PHE A 80 -6.08 -11.10 -25.80
C PHE A 80 -6.79 -9.82 -26.23
N THR A 81 -7.37 -9.11 -25.27
CA THR A 81 -8.04 -7.84 -25.52
C THR A 81 -7.46 -6.78 -24.59
N ASP A 82 -6.94 -5.71 -25.16
CA ASP A 82 -6.54 -4.52 -24.42
C ASP A 82 -7.77 -3.84 -23.83
N LYS A 83 -7.72 -3.52 -22.54
CA LYS A 83 -8.79 -2.88 -21.78
C LYS A 83 -8.46 -1.45 -21.35
N GLY A 84 -7.31 -0.95 -21.76
CA GLY A 84 -6.91 0.41 -21.52
C GLY A 84 -6.19 0.65 -20.19
N SER A 85 -6.14 1.90 -19.80
CA SER A 85 -5.32 2.35 -18.67
C SER A 85 -5.87 1.92 -17.30
N LEU A 86 -4.94 1.78 -16.37
CA LEU A 86 -5.22 1.48 -14.97
C LEU A 86 -5.80 2.70 -14.25
N ASN A 87 -6.77 2.47 -13.39
CA ASN A 87 -7.30 3.49 -12.49
C ASN A 87 -6.77 3.28 -11.07
N MET A 88 -5.54 3.75 -10.84
CA MET A 88 -4.87 3.64 -9.54
C MET A 88 -5.65 4.36 -8.43
N GLN A 89 -6.25 5.52 -8.75
CA GLN A 89 -7.01 6.29 -7.77
C GLN A 89 -8.28 5.57 -7.31
N ALA A 90 -9.00 4.95 -8.23
CA ALA A 90 -10.19 4.15 -7.88
C ALA A 90 -9.82 2.96 -6.99
N TYR A 91 -8.69 2.31 -7.26
CA TYR A 91 -8.18 1.23 -6.41
C TYR A 91 -7.86 1.72 -5.00
N CYS A 92 -7.13 2.83 -4.86
CA CYS A 92 -6.82 3.40 -3.55
C CYS A 92 -8.09 3.78 -2.78
N THR A 93 -9.05 4.39 -3.44
CA THR A 93 -10.32 4.78 -2.81
C THR A 93 -11.11 3.58 -2.31
N ALA A 94 -11.10 2.48 -3.07
CA ALA A 94 -11.85 1.27 -2.72
C ALA A 94 -11.21 0.46 -1.59
N HIS A 95 -9.88 0.32 -1.59
CA HIS A 95 -9.15 -0.55 -0.66
C HIS A 95 -8.50 0.18 0.51
N HIS A 96 -8.19 1.45 0.32
CA HIS A 96 -7.51 2.27 1.33
C HIS A 96 -8.22 3.63 1.44
N HIS A 97 -9.34 3.65 2.13
CA HIS A 97 -10.17 4.85 2.29
C HIS A 97 -9.36 6.05 2.77
N GLY A 98 -9.62 7.22 2.18
CA GLY A 98 -8.93 8.44 2.52
C GLY A 98 -7.51 8.54 1.98
N THR A 99 -7.15 7.70 1.02
CA THR A 99 -5.85 7.73 0.34
C THR A 99 -5.97 8.22 -1.10
N ARG A 100 -4.83 8.60 -1.65
CA ARG A 100 -4.68 8.95 -3.06
C ARG A 100 -3.53 8.15 -3.68
N ALA A 101 -3.63 7.88 -4.96
CA ALA A 101 -2.57 7.24 -5.71
C ALA A 101 -1.47 8.24 -6.05
N VAL A 102 -0.23 7.92 -5.70
CA VAL A 102 0.96 8.70 -6.03
C VAL A 102 2.06 7.80 -6.54
N LEU A 103 2.91 8.34 -7.39
CA LEU A 103 4.12 7.69 -7.85
C LEU A 103 5.25 8.01 -6.89
N SER A 104 5.81 6.99 -6.26
CA SER A 104 6.93 7.13 -5.34
C SER A 104 8.24 6.81 -6.04
N HIS A 105 9.21 7.70 -5.89
CA HIS A 105 10.57 7.55 -6.39
C HIS A 105 11.59 7.21 -5.27
N GLN A 106 11.12 6.82 -4.11
CA GLN A 106 11.98 6.56 -2.95
C GLN A 106 12.77 5.26 -3.05
N GLN A 107 12.37 4.36 -3.93
CA GLN A 107 13.07 3.10 -4.19
C GLN A 107 13.85 3.18 -5.50
N ALA A 108 14.78 2.24 -5.70
CA ALA A 108 15.56 2.13 -6.94
C ALA A 108 14.69 2.02 -8.20
N GLN A 109 13.47 1.49 -8.04
CA GLN A 109 12.46 1.50 -9.07
C GLN A 109 11.24 2.28 -8.55
N PRO A 110 10.72 3.23 -9.35
CA PRO A 110 9.51 3.96 -8.97
C PRO A 110 8.33 2.99 -8.86
N THR A 111 7.51 3.19 -7.83
CA THR A 111 6.33 2.36 -7.57
C THR A 111 5.10 3.23 -7.30
N TRP A 112 3.93 2.71 -7.66
CA TRP A 112 2.67 3.32 -7.28
C TRP A 112 2.32 2.99 -5.83
N GLN A 113 1.83 3.99 -5.10
CA GLN A 113 1.44 3.85 -3.71
C GLN A 113 0.12 4.57 -3.43
N CYS A 114 -0.69 3.99 -2.53
CA CYS A 114 -1.79 4.71 -1.90
C CYS A 114 -1.25 5.41 -0.66
N VAL A 115 -1.31 6.74 -0.65
CA VAL A 115 -0.85 7.55 0.47
C VAL A 115 -2.02 8.33 1.08
N PRO A 116 -2.02 8.56 2.41
CA PRO A 116 -3.06 9.35 3.05
C PRO A 116 -3.17 10.76 2.46
N GLN A 117 -4.40 11.23 2.22
CA GLN A 117 -4.64 12.56 1.65
C GLN A 117 -4.26 13.70 2.61
N HIS A 118 -4.25 13.42 3.92
CA HIS A 118 -3.93 14.38 4.97
C HIS A 118 -2.55 14.15 5.59
N SER A 119 -1.54 13.88 4.75
CA SER A 119 -0.16 13.81 5.23
C SER A 119 0.28 15.17 5.76
N PRO A 120 0.80 15.26 7.00
CA PRO A 120 1.23 16.55 7.59
C PRO A 120 2.33 17.25 6.78
N SER A 121 3.02 16.54 5.91
CA SER A 121 4.02 17.11 5.00
C SER A 121 3.43 18.13 4.01
N GLN A 122 2.15 18.09 3.73
CA GLN A 122 1.53 19.06 2.81
C GLN A 122 1.22 20.39 3.47
N LYS A 123 1.16 20.47 4.80
CA LYS A 123 0.95 21.75 5.49
C LYS A 123 2.18 22.67 5.50
N ILE A 124 3.35 22.13 5.22
CA ILE A 124 4.60 22.89 5.26
C ILE A 124 4.84 23.67 3.95
N GLN A 125 4.29 23.22 2.83
CA GLN A 125 4.48 23.88 1.55
C GLN A 125 3.63 25.14 1.33
N HIS A 126 2.61 25.37 2.13
CA HIS A 126 1.79 26.58 2.05
C HIS A 126 2.23 27.71 2.99
N ARG A 127 3.39 27.59 3.63
CA ARG A 127 3.96 28.62 4.50
C ARG A 127 5.10 29.43 3.89
N THR A 128 5.18 29.51 2.60
CA THR A 128 6.04 30.48 1.95
C THR A 128 5.22 31.76 1.76
N ILE A 129 5.47 32.67 2.60
CA ILE A 129 5.08 34.06 2.47
C ILE A 129 5.94 34.69 1.38
#